data_a22761d5da24a07ffe12c84e52daa973
#
_entry.id   a22761d5da24a07ffe12c84e52daa973
#
_cell.length_a   1.000
_cell.length_b   1.000
_cell.length_c   1.000
_cell.angle_alpha   90.00
_cell.angle_beta   90.00
_cell.angle_gamma   90.00
#
_symmetry.space_group_name_H-M   'P 1'
#
loop_
_entity.id
_entity.type
_entity.pdbx_description
1 polymer ?
#
loop_
_entity_poly.entity_id
_entity_poly.type
_entity_poly.pdbx_seq_one_letter_code
_entity_poly.pdbx_strand_id
1 'polypeptide(L)'
;MIIITGAEGSSEYQAALLVRNALETTWPGIAETPQELDDIRIAVSTKLSGYQVQDIDIVMVGRFTKPRMFRPLRVLRGKSGDKLNARPVIVESFVVAIEVKDHDDRGVRIVDDQVEVKYSRGGPLQWKSATDQNIKQMHALKAYLSDMHIDVFARRCMVFPSLGSISAPTAVSGSFSGHQLMSAIASSSQLMERQRQGLLAAGDKQAIEKALGAPIFKQVIPTRLDRERMDRLAAKNPAIDGILETLGEGTVFLRGFAGTGKTVLLLQSAWKLFRAEGKRTLVLTYNHALAADMRRLMSLANIPSSVEAGGIRVGTVMSFLYTWFSRLGILGDGPLAFEDYPELCAEALKIIEGGAVTRTEIDEIIYSDPDFFDFDHVFVDEGQDWPSGETTLLKALYDPTCLCVADGVDQLIRGAQASWRTGLARDKRSTLSLGKCLRLKRNLSLFVSEIARETGSAWEVEPNPSAGGGRIIVLCKPYTSTRDIHGSLIADLKSDGNDC
;
A
#
# COMPACT_ATOMS: atom_id res chain seq x y z
N MET A 1 -23.59 -5.02 -14.98
CA MET A 1 -23.28 -5.59 -13.65
C MET A 1 -22.37 -4.63 -12.88
N ILE A 2 -22.60 -4.43 -11.59
CA ILE A 2 -21.69 -3.64 -10.72
C ILE A 2 -20.98 -4.62 -9.78
N ILE A 3 -19.64 -4.66 -9.84
CA ILE A 3 -18.81 -5.50 -9.00
C ILE A 3 -17.97 -4.61 -8.09
N ILE A 4 -18.05 -4.83 -6.78
CA ILE A 4 -17.19 -4.17 -5.78
C ILE A 4 -16.15 -5.19 -5.32
N THR A 5 -14.89 -4.77 -5.33
CA THR A 5 -13.75 -5.57 -4.90
C THR A 5 -13.03 -4.83 -3.77
N GLY A 6 -12.84 -5.46 -2.63
CA GLY A 6 -12.15 -4.89 -1.46
C GLY A 6 -12.68 -5.44 -0.14
N ALA A 7 -12.23 -4.88 0.97
CA ALA A 7 -12.58 -5.33 2.31
C ALA A 7 -13.95 -4.79 2.75
N GLU A 8 -14.93 -5.65 2.95
CA GLU A 8 -16.32 -5.30 3.25
C GLU A 8 -16.53 -4.46 4.53
N GLY A 9 -15.60 -4.49 5.46
CA GLY A 9 -15.71 -3.78 6.75
C GLY A 9 -15.11 -2.36 6.75
N SER A 10 -14.52 -1.89 5.64
CA SER A 10 -13.88 -0.58 5.61
C SER A 10 -14.86 0.56 5.35
N SER A 11 -14.49 1.78 5.76
CA SER A 11 -15.25 3.01 5.47
C SER A 11 -15.39 3.26 3.97
N GLU A 12 -14.31 2.96 3.22
CA GLU A 12 -14.27 3.09 1.77
C GLU A 12 -15.22 2.09 1.09
N TYR A 13 -15.36 0.88 1.65
CA TYR A 13 -16.34 -0.09 1.15
C TYR A 13 -17.77 0.38 1.38
N GLN A 14 -18.05 0.97 2.53
CA GLN A 14 -19.37 1.57 2.79
C GLN A 14 -19.65 2.74 1.82
N ALA A 15 -18.67 3.57 1.54
CA ALA A 15 -18.79 4.62 0.53
C ALA A 15 -18.99 4.04 -0.89
N ALA A 16 -18.33 2.93 -1.23
CA ALA A 16 -18.54 2.22 -2.50
C ALA A 16 -19.96 1.65 -2.62
N LEU A 17 -20.57 1.19 -1.52
CA LEU A 17 -21.99 0.80 -1.49
C LEU A 17 -22.93 1.98 -1.75
N LEU A 18 -22.62 3.17 -1.20
CA LEU A 18 -23.40 4.39 -1.51
C LEU A 18 -23.31 4.73 -3.00
N VAL A 19 -22.12 4.66 -3.58
CA VAL A 19 -21.90 4.86 -5.04
C VAL A 19 -22.71 3.85 -5.86
N ARG A 20 -22.64 2.59 -5.51
CA ARG A 20 -23.41 1.52 -6.16
C ARG A 20 -24.91 1.79 -6.08
N ASN A 21 -25.44 2.04 -4.88
CA ASN A 21 -26.85 2.30 -4.67
C ASN A 21 -27.35 3.53 -5.45
N ALA A 22 -26.56 4.59 -5.51
CA ALA A 22 -26.88 5.78 -6.30
C ALA A 22 -26.98 5.48 -7.80
N LEU A 23 -26.07 4.65 -8.33
CA LEU A 23 -26.07 4.22 -9.73
C LEU A 23 -27.26 3.32 -10.04
N GLU A 24 -27.54 2.32 -9.20
CA GLU A 24 -28.66 1.38 -9.36
C GLU A 24 -30.02 2.09 -9.28
N THR A 25 -30.17 3.03 -8.36
CA THR A 25 -31.40 3.82 -8.22
C THR A 25 -31.63 4.74 -9.42
N THR A 26 -30.57 5.34 -9.95
CA THR A 26 -30.66 6.26 -11.08
C THR A 26 -30.87 5.53 -12.41
N TRP A 27 -30.25 4.39 -12.56
CA TRP A 27 -30.32 3.56 -13.76
C TRP A 27 -30.67 2.11 -13.40
N PRO A 28 -31.96 1.81 -13.09
CA PRO A 28 -32.41 0.47 -12.79
C PRO A 28 -32.01 -0.51 -13.89
N GLY A 29 -31.64 -1.72 -13.52
CA GLY A 29 -31.22 -2.78 -14.44
C GLY A 29 -29.75 -2.86 -14.73
N ILE A 30 -28.89 -1.94 -14.22
CA ILE A 30 -27.44 -2.09 -14.30
C ILE A 30 -26.95 -3.35 -13.59
N ALA A 31 -27.59 -3.72 -12.48
CA ALA A 31 -27.19 -4.82 -11.63
C ALA A 31 -27.58 -6.22 -12.16
N GLU A 32 -28.60 -6.30 -13.02
CA GLU A 32 -29.36 -7.53 -13.24
C GLU A 32 -28.93 -8.40 -14.43
N THR A 33 -28.11 -7.90 -15.35
CA THR A 33 -27.81 -8.66 -16.58
C THR A 33 -26.31 -8.93 -16.78
N PRO A 34 -25.88 -10.21 -16.66
CA PRO A 34 -24.47 -10.57 -16.74
C PRO A 34 -23.86 -10.60 -18.13
N GLN A 35 -24.59 -10.49 -19.21
CA GLN A 35 -24.08 -11.03 -20.48
C GLN A 35 -23.76 -10.07 -21.61
N GLU A 36 -24.21 -8.82 -21.64
CA GLU A 36 -23.89 -7.97 -22.80
C GLU A 36 -23.83 -6.49 -22.55
N LEU A 37 -24.16 -5.98 -21.38
CA LEU A 37 -24.66 -4.64 -21.35
C LEU A 37 -23.76 -3.65 -20.60
N ASP A 38 -23.79 -3.67 -19.31
CA ASP A 38 -23.11 -2.65 -18.52
C ASP A 38 -22.13 -3.32 -17.56
N ASP A 39 -20.87 -2.95 -17.62
CA ASP A 39 -19.84 -3.44 -16.69
C ASP A 39 -19.28 -2.25 -15.91
N ILE A 40 -19.50 -2.24 -14.61
CA ILE A 40 -18.93 -1.27 -13.68
C ILE A 40 -18.17 -2.02 -12.63
N ARG A 41 -16.89 -1.67 -12.48
CA ARG A 41 -16.01 -2.26 -11.47
C ARG A 41 -15.54 -1.18 -10.52
N ILE A 42 -15.64 -1.48 -9.24
CA ILE A 42 -15.28 -0.61 -8.14
C ILE A 42 -14.24 -1.37 -7.31
N ALA A 43 -13.02 -0.85 -7.24
CA ALA A 43 -11.97 -1.36 -6.38
C ALA A 43 -11.79 -0.41 -5.19
N VAL A 44 -11.83 -0.96 -4.00
CA VAL A 44 -11.75 -0.22 -2.73
C VAL A 44 -10.35 -0.36 -2.15
N SER A 45 -9.84 0.71 -1.52
CA SER A 45 -8.51 0.77 -0.90
C SER A 45 -7.40 0.31 -1.84
N THR A 46 -7.43 0.84 -3.07
CA THR A 46 -6.52 0.45 -4.15
C THR A 46 -5.11 0.99 -3.88
N LYS A 47 -4.12 0.09 -3.88
CA LYS A 47 -2.71 0.45 -3.69
C LYS A 47 -1.95 0.42 -5.00
N LEU A 48 -1.40 1.57 -5.36
CA LEU A 48 -0.56 1.75 -6.54
C LEU A 48 0.90 1.90 -6.12
N SER A 49 1.64 0.79 -6.08
CA SER A 49 3.06 0.81 -5.70
C SER A 49 3.91 1.48 -6.79
N GLY A 50 4.79 2.40 -6.39
CA GLY A 50 5.71 3.09 -7.32
C GLY A 50 5.17 4.40 -7.91
N TYR A 51 4.00 4.87 -7.49
CA TYR A 51 3.42 6.13 -7.95
C TYR A 51 3.45 7.19 -6.83
N GLN A 52 3.33 8.46 -7.21
CA GLN A 52 3.39 9.60 -6.30
C GLN A 52 2.34 9.51 -5.17
N VAL A 53 1.18 8.96 -5.46
CA VAL A 53 0.17 8.58 -4.47
C VAL A 53 -0.01 7.08 -4.53
N GLN A 54 0.20 6.42 -3.41
CA GLN A 54 0.15 4.96 -3.34
C GLN A 54 -1.23 4.40 -3.01
N ASP A 55 -2.09 5.21 -2.40
CA ASP A 55 -3.41 4.81 -1.94
C ASP A 55 -4.50 5.63 -2.62
N ILE A 56 -5.45 4.94 -3.24
CA ILE A 56 -6.70 5.52 -3.75
C ILE A 56 -7.85 4.82 -3.06
N ASP A 57 -8.70 5.57 -2.40
CA ASP A 57 -9.79 5.01 -1.59
C ASP A 57 -10.74 4.18 -2.43
N ILE A 58 -11.17 4.71 -3.60
CA ILE A 58 -12.01 3.96 -4.54
C ILE A 58 -11.55 4.27 -5.97
N VAL A 59 -11.33 3.23 -6.75
CA VAL A 59 -11.19 3.30 -8.22
C VAL A 59 -12.45 2.74 -8.85
N MET A 60 -13.08 3.51 -9.72
CA MET A 60 -14.27 3.09 -10.44
C MET A 60 -14.03 3.16 -11.95
N VAL A 61 -14.27 2.06 -12.66
CA VAL A 61 -14.28 2.01 -14.13
C VAL A 61 -15.63 1.48 -14.58
N GLY A 62 -16.25 2.18 -15.50
CA GLY A 62 -17.54 1.78 -16.04
C GLY A 62 -17.65 1.93 -17.54
N ARG A 63 -18.39 1.00 -18.14
CA ARG A 63 -18.78 1.00 -19.55
C ARG A 63 -20.26 0.68 -19.67
N PHE A 64 -20.94 1.46 -20.48
CA PHE A 64 -22.33 1.21 -20.88
C PHE A 64 -22.38 0.75 -22.32
N THR A 65 -23.05 -0.37 -22.57
CA THR A 65 -23.30 -0.86 -23.95
C THR A 65 -24.34 -0.01 -24.66
N LYS A 66 -25.36 0.40 -23.92
CA LYS A 66 -26.30 1.44 -24.37
C LYS A 66 -25.98 2.71 -23.60
N PRO A 67 -25.58 3.79 -24.27
CA PRO A 67 -25.26 5.05 -23.62
C PRO A 67 -26.36 5.46 -22.65
N ARG A 68 -25.97 5.85 -21.43
CA ARG A 68 -26.87 6.33 -20.39
C ARG A 68 -26.87 7.85 -20.37
N MET A 69 -27.97 8.45 -19.97
CA MET A 69 -28.12 9.90 -19.94
C MET A 69 -28.30 10.38 -18.50
N PHE A 70 -27.61 11.46 -18.16
CA PHE A 70 -27.89 12.21 -16.95
C PHE A 70 -28.07 13.69 -17.23
N ARG A 71 -28.78 14.39 -16.33
CA ARG A 71 -28.90 15.84 -16.39
C ARG A 71 -28.00 16.44 -15.32
N PRO A 72 -27.03 17.31 -15.70
CA PRO A 72 -26.21 18.01 -14.73
C PRO A 72 -27.08 18.82 -13.79
N LEU A 73 -26.82 18.72 -12.50
CA LEU A 73 -27.55 19.49 -11.45
C LEU A 73 -26.98 20.89 -11.26
N ARG A 74 -25.79 21.16 -11.80
CA ARG A 74 -25.15 22.48 -11.82
C ARG A 74 -24.94 22.96 -13.24
N VAL A 75 -25.14 24.25 -13.43
CA VAL A 75 -24.83 24.91 -14.69
C VAL A 75 -23.32 24.98 -14.81
N LEU A 76 -22.73 24.24 -15.74
CA LEU A 76 -21.32 24.34 -16.07
C LEU A 76 -21.10 25.71 -16.75
N ARG A 77 -20.33 26.60 -16.11
CA ARG A 77 -19.99 27.90 -16.71
C ARG A 77 -18.95 27.67 -17.81
N GLY A 78 -19.27 28.09 -19.02
CA GLY A 78 -18.30 28.19 -20.11
C GLY A 78 -17.29 29.31 -19.85
N LYS A 79 -16.14 29.31 -20.54
CA LYS A 79 -15.12 30.38 -20.46
C LYS A 79 -15.68 31.80 -20.77
N SER A 80 -16.81 31.90 -21.44
CA SER A 80 -17.49 33.16 -21.78
C SER A 80 -18.54 33.63 -20.76
N GLY A 81 -18.67 32.93 -19.61
CA GLY A 81 -19.67 33.30 -18.59
C GLY A 81 -21.13 32.94 -18.95
N ASP A 82 -21.37 32.37 -20.12
CA ASP A 82 -22.70 31.99 -20.53
C ASP A 82 -23.21 30.82 -19.72
N LYS A 83 -24.44 30.96 -19.19
CA LYS A 83 -25.19 29.86 -18.58
C LYS A 83 -25.52 28.85 -19.68
N LEU A 84 -24.67 27.83 -19.84
CA LEU A 84 -25.01 26.68 -20.67
C LEU A 84 -26.28 26.06 -20.05
N ASN A 85 -27.40 26.13 -20.78
CA ASN A 85 -28.58 25.35 -20.43
C ASN A 85 -28.13 23.93 -20.15
N ALA A 86 -28.58 23.37 -19.02
CA ALA A 86 -28.21 22.02 -18.59
C ALA A 86 -28.68 20.98 -19.62
N ARG A 87 -27.89 20.84 -20.71
CA ARG A 87 -28.14 19.81 -21.71
C ARG A 87 -27.86 18.45 -21.09
N PRO A 88 -28.69 17.45 -21.42
CA PRO A 88 -28.40 16.09 -21.01
C PRO A 88 -27.01 15.67 -21.49
N VAL A 89 -26.27 14.97 -20.64
CA VAL A 89 -24.95 14.38 -20.96
C VAL A 89 -25.12 12.89 -21.16
N ILE A 90 -24.62 12.40 -22.28
CA ILE A 90 -24.61 10.99 -22.62
C ILE A 90 -23.34 10.38 -22.00
N VAL A 91 -23.46 9.28 -21.27
CA VAL A 91 -22.35 8.56 -20.65
C VAL A 91 -22.15 7.24 -21.37
N GLU A 92 -20.99 7.03 -21.93
CA GLU A 92 -20.56 5.77 -22.55
C GLU A 92 -19.59 5.01 -21.64
N SER A 93 -18.63 5.73 -21.04
CA SER A 93 -17.64 5.15 -20.15
C SER A 93 -17.03 6.19 -19.22
N PHE A 94 -16.46 5.72 -18.12
CA PHE A 94 -15.75 6.55 -17.16
C PHE A 94 -14.64 5.76 -16.45
N VAL A 95 -13.59 6.49 -16.05
CA VAL A 95 -12.50 6.03 -15.16
C VAL A 95 -12.35 7.10 -14.10
N VAL A 96 -12.52 6.75 -12.83
CA VAL A 96 -12.63 7.73 -11.74
C VAL A 96 -11.80 7.30 -10.53
N ALA A 97 -10.99 8.21 -10.00
CA ALA A 97 -10.41 8.12 -8.67
C ALA A 97 -11.32 8.87 -7.69
N ILE A 98 -11.80 8.17 -6.68
CA ILE A 98 -12.70 8.73 -5.67
C ILE A 98 -11.97 8.75 -4.34
N GLU A 99 -11.91 9.94 -3.73
CA GLU A 99 -11.45 10.16 -2.37
C GLU A 99 -12.63 10.11 -1.42
N VAL A 100 -12.51 9.40 -0.30
CA VAL A 100 -13.52 9.28 0.74
C VAL A 100 -13.06 10.03 1.98
N LYS A 101 -13.89 10.92 2.51
CA LYS A 101 -13.60 11.67 3.73
C LYS A 101 -14.76 11.56 4.71
N ASP A 102 -14.50 10.90 5.82
CA ASP A 102 -15.47 10.74 6.90
C ASP A 102 -15.33 11.87 7.94
N HIS A 103 -15.74 13.08 7.52
CA HIS A 103 -15.72 14.27 8.35
C HIS A 103 -17.13 14.82 8.50
N ASP A 104 -17.43 15.40 9.67
CA ASP A 104 -18.66 16.15 9.93
C ASP A 104 -18.59 17.58 9.37
N ASP A 105 -19.71 18.32 9.48
CA ASP A 105 -19.83 19.70 8.98
C ASP A 105 -18.79 20.67 9.60
N ARG A 106 -18.22 20.35 10.78
CA ARG A 106 -17.21 21.18 11.45
C ARG A 106 -15.80 20.89 10.96
N GLY A 107 -15.62 19.73 10.34
CA GLY A 107 -14.34 19.25 9.80
C GLY A 107 -14.15 19.55 8.32
N VAL A 108 -15.10 20.22 7.64
CA VAL A 108 -15.03 20.49 6.20
C VAL A 108 -15.27 21.96 5.93
N ARG A 109 -14.47 22.56 5.05
CA ARG A 109 -14.72 23.90 4.51
C ARG A 109 -14.46 23.96 3.01
N ILE A 110 -15.07 24.91 2.33
CA ILE A 110 -14.89 25.13 0.90
C ILE A 110 -14.30 26.52 0.70
N VAL A 111 -13.15 26.59 0.03
CA VAL A 111 -12.44 27.83 -0.30
C VAL A 111 -12.15 27.78 -1.81
N ASP A 112 -12.67 28.76 -2.57
CA ASP A 112 -12.46 28.85 -4.02
C ASP A 112 -12.75 27.53 -4.79
N ASP A 113 -13.90 26.90 -4.49
CA ASP A 113 -14.31 25.60 -5.04
C ASP A 113 -13.40 24.39 -4.65
N GLN A 114 -12.38 24.62 -3.81
CA GLN A 114 -11.58 23.56 -3.21
C GLN A 114 -12.15 23.13 -1.86
N VAL A 115 -12.09 21.83 -1.60
CA VAL A 115 -12.51 21.26 -0.33
C VAL A 115 -11.31 21.04 0.54
N GLU A 116 -11.33 21.62 1.73
CA GLU A 116 -10.34 21.39 2.77
C GLU A 116 -10.98 20.66 3.94
N VAL A 117 -10.22 19.75 4.53
CA VAL A 117 -10.63 18.95 5.69
C VAL A 117 -9.70 19.21 6.87
N LYS A 118 -10.25 19.10 8.07
CA LYS A 118 -9.57 19.41 9.31
C LYS A 118 -9.06 18.14 9.99
N TYR A 119 -7.77 18.07 10.19
CA TYR A 119 -7.12 16.98 10.93
C TYR A 119 -6.78 17.42 12.35
N SER A 120 -6.99 16.50 13.33
CA SER A 120 -6.87 16.78 14.77
C SER A 120 -5.83 15.91 15.49
N ARG A 121 -5.05 15.08 14.77
CA ARG A 121 -4.16 14.11 15.39
C ARG A 121 -2.86 14.75 15.87
N GLY A 122 -2.66 14.78 17.20
CA GLY A 122 -1.34 15.02 17.84
C GLY A 122 -0.76 16.44 17.82
N GLY A 123 -1.43 17.44 17.20
CA GLY A 123 -0.93 18.80 17.06
C GLY A 123 -2.02 19.85 16.91
N PRO A 124 -1.65 21.12 16.63
CA PRO A 124 -2.63 22.16 16.34
C PRO A 124 -3.46 21.76 15.11
N LEU A 125 -4.74 22.06 15.18
CA LEU A 125 -5.72 21.78 14.13
C LEU A 125 -5.28 22.36 12.78
N GLN A 126 -5.06 21.49 11.79
CA GLN A 126 -4.66 21.90 10.44
C GLN A 126 -5.75 21.60 9.42
N TRP A 127 -5.89 22.53 8.47
CA TRP A 127 -6.72 22.35 7.29
C TRP A 127 -5.83 21.84 6.14
N LYS A 128 -6.22 20.74 5.50
CA LYS A 128 -5.53 20.17 4.32
C LYS A 128 -6.48 20.08 3.15
N SER A 129 -5.97 20.31 1.95
CA SER A 129 -6.74 20.24 0.72
C SER A 129 -7.05 18.78 0.35
N ALA A 130 -8.28 18.35 0.57
CA ALA A 130 -8.78 17.07 0.04
C ALA A 130 -8.85 17.09 -1.50
N THR A 131 -9.07 18.26 -2.07
CA THR A 131 -9.08 18.44 -3.53
C THR A 131 -7.73 18.15 -4.15
N ASP A 132 -6.62 18.65 -3.56
CA ASP A 132 -5.26 18.38 -4.06
C ASP A 132 -4.89 16.91 -3.92
N GLN A 133 -5.28 16.27 -2.82
CA GLN A 133 -5.10 14.84 -2.64
C GLN A 133 -5.80 14.05 -3.74
N ASN A 134 -7.07 14.36 -4.02
CA ASN A 134 -7.84 13.68 -5.06
C ASN A 134 -7.31 13.96 -6.48
N ILE A 135 -6.71 15.14 -6.73
CA ILE A 135 -6.01 15.45 -7.98
C ILE A 135 -4.79 14.53 -8.14
N LYS A 136 -3.98 14.38 -7.10
CA LYS A 136 -2.79 13.50 -7.10
C LYS A 136 -3.19 12.04 -7.33
N GLN A 137 -4.27 11.56 -6.70
CA GLN A 137 -4.81 10.21 -6.91
C GLN A 137 -5.25 9.98 -8.36
N MET A 138 -5.94 10.94 -8.96
CA MET A 138 -6.34 10.87 -10.37
C MET A 138 -5.12 10.77 -11.30
N HIS A 139 -4.06 11.55 -11.05
CA HIS A 139 -2.84 11.48 -11.84
C HIS A 139 -2.10 10.15 -11.63
N ALA A 140 -2.04 9.63 -10.41
CA ALA A 140 -1.46 8.33 -10.11
C ALA A 140 -2.22 7.19 -10.83
N LEU A 141 -3.56 7.22 -10.81
CA LEU A 141 -4.38 6.27 -11.55
C LEU A 141 -4.13 6.35 -13.05
N LYS A 142 -4.05 7.55 -13.62
CA LYS A 142 -3.75 7.76 -15.05
C LYS A 142 -2.38 7.20 -15.41
N ALA A 143 -1.34 7.49 -14.60
CA ALA A 143 0.01 6.98 -14.83
C ALA A 143 0.05 5.45 -14.76
N TYR A 144 -0.56 4.86 -13.74
CA TYR A 144 -0.68 3.40 -13.59
C TYR A 144 -1.30 2.72 -14.82
N LEU A 145 -2.40 3.27 -15.34
CA LEU A 145 -3.07 2.69 -16.51
C LEU A 145 -2.24 2.92 -17.78
N SER A 146 -1.57 4.07 -17.90
CA SER A 146 -0.67 4.37 -19.02
C SER A 146 0.53 3.42 -19.08
N ASP A 147 1.13 3.06 -17.94
CA ASP A 147 2.23 2.09 -17.88
C ASP A 147 1.80 0.68 -18.29
N MET A 148 0.51 0.40 -18.18
CA MET A 148 -0.11 -0.83 -18.71
C MET A 148 -0.53 -0.70 -20.19
N HIS A 149 -0.13 0.36 -20.89
CA HIS A 149 -0.55 0.67 -22.25
C HIS A 149 -2.08 0.80 -22.42
N ILE A 150 -2.73 1.39 -21.40
CA ILE A 150 -4.16 1.70 -21.40
C ILE A 150 -4.32 3.22 -21.43
N ASP A 151 -4.66 3.75 -22.59
CA ASP A 151 -4.85 5.19 -22.78
C ASP A 151 -6.30 5.60 -22.49
N VAL A 152 -6.50 6.17 -21.30
CA VAL A 152 -7.81 6.60 -20.82
C VAL A 152 -7.75 7.96 -20.13
N PHE A 153 -8.88 8.65 -20.14
CA PHE A 153 -9.08 9.88 -19.36
C PHE A 153 -9.56 9.54 -17.96
N ALA A 154 -8.67 9.60 -16.98
CA ALA A 154 -9.04 9.50 -15.57
C ALA A 154 -9.72 10.79 -15.10
N ARG A 155 -10.77 10.64 -14.30
CA ARG A 155 -11.51 11.70 -13.62
C ARG A 155 -11.41 11.52 -12.11
N ARG A 156 -11.95 12.49 -11.39
CA ARG A 156 -11.93 12.46 -9.92
C ARG A 156 -13.28 12.85 -9.33
N CYS A 157 -13.53 12.40 -8.12
CA CYS A 157 -14.67 12.77 -7.31
C CYS A 157 -14.34 12.61 -5.84
N MET A 158 -14.96 13.35 -4.97
CA MET A 158 -14.88 13.17 -3.51
C MET A 158 -16.24 12.76 -2.97
N VAL A 159 -16.25 11.82 -2.02
CA VAL A 159 -17.44 11.34 -1.33
C VAL A 159 -17.30 11.63 0.17
N PHE A 160 -18.29 12.30 0.73
CA PHE A 160 -18.37 12.63 2.15
C PHE A 160 -19.57 11.92 2.78
N PRO A 161 -19.42 10.67 3.26
CA PRO A 161 -20.54 9.85 3.75
C PRO A 161 -21.29 10.49 4.92
N SER A 162 -20.60 11.21 5.80
CA SER A 162 -21.14 11.78 7.02
C SER A 162 -21.73 13.20 6.87
N LEU A 163 -21.57 13.83 5.68
CA LEU A 163 -22.15 15.15 5.43
C LEU A 163 -23.59 15.07 4.92
N GLY A 164 -24.46 15.93 5.43
CA GLY A 164 -25.83 16.10 4.93
C GLY A 164 -25.89 16.75 3.55
N SER A 165 -24.99 17.70 3.26
CA SER A 165 -24.89 18.38 1.97
C SER A 165 -23.48 18.94 1.73
N ILE A 166 -23.07 19.01 0.47
CA ILE A 166 -21.82 19.67 0.06
C ILE A 166 -22.03 20.47 -1.21
N SER A 167 -21.45 21.69 -1.26
CA SER A 167 -21.63 22.58 -2.43
C SER A 167 -20.45 22.61 -3.38
N ALA A 168 -19.37 21.81 -3.15
CA ALA A 168 -18.21 21.75 -4.03
C ALA A 168 -18.52 21.02 -5.36
N PRO A 169 -17.99 21.50 -6.52
CA PRO A 169 -18.35 20.96 -7.84
C PRO A 169 -17.99 19.49 -8.05
N THR A 170 -16.92 19.02 -7.42
CA THR A 170 -16.36 17.67 -7.59
C THR A 170 -16.59 16.76 -6.39
N ALA A 171 -17.53 17.11 -5.53
CA ALA A 171 -17.85 16.37 -4.32
C ALA A 171 -19.33 16.02 -4.22
N VAL A 172 -19.62 14.92 -3.52
CA VAL A 172 -20.99 14.51 -3.14
C VAL A 172 -21.04 14.21 -1.66
N SER A 173 -22.22 14.43 -1.05
CA SER A 173 -22.51 14.15 0.36
C SER A 173 -23.05 12.74 0.56
N GLY A 174 -23.31 12.31 1.79
CA GLY A 174 -23.74 10.94 2.13
C GLY A 174 -25.06 10.48 1.51
N SER A 175 -25.97 11.41 1.16
CA SER A 175 -27.19 11.08 0.39
C SER A 175 -27.16 11.75 -0.97
N PHE A 176 -26.60 11.09 -1.96
CA PHE A 176 -26.51 11.57 -3.32
C PHE A 176 -27.18 10.61 -4.31
N SER A 177 -27.70 11.17 -5.40
CA SER A 177 -28.20 10.42 -6.56
C SER A 177 -27.07 10.15 -7.56
N GLY A 178 -27.26 9.17 -8.46
CA GLY A 178 -26.32 8.97 -9.55
C GLY A 178 -26.20 10.19 -10.48
N HIS A 179 -27.25 11.03 -10.60
CA HIS A 179 -27.14 12.30 -11.32
C HIS A 179 -26.17 13.28 -10.65
N GLN A 180 -26.17 13.36 -9.31
CA GLN A 180 -25.22 14.18 -8.54
C GLN A 180 -23.79 13.63 -8.69
N LEU A 181 -23.62 12.31 -8.54
CA LEU A 181 -22.34 11.64 -8.72
C LEU A 181 -21.76 11.90 -10.11
N MET A 182 -22.54 11.67 -11.18
CA MET A 182 -22.08 11.90 -12.55
C MET A 182 -21.81 13.38 -12.82
N SER A 183 -22.57 14.29 -12.22
CA SER A 183 -22.31 15.74 -12.31
C SER A 183 -21.00 16.12 -11.66
N ALA A 184 -20.67 15.54 -10.50
CA ALA A 184 -19.41 15.77 -9.81
C ALA A 184 -18.22 15.21 -10.63
N ILE A 185 -18.34 14.01 -11.17
CA ILE A 185 -17.34 13.38 -12.05
C ILE A 185 -17.12 14.23 -13.33
N ALA A 186 -18.19 14.69 -13.96
CA ALA A 186 -18.12 15.53 -15.17
C ALA A 186 -17.48 16.89 -14.88
N SER A 187 -17.68 17.45 -13.67
CA SER A 187 -17.12 18.75 -13.26
C SER A 187 -15.61 18.72 -13.02
N SER A 188 -15.02 17.56 -12.84
CA SER A 188 -13.58 17.38 -12.57
C SER A 188 -12.66 17.59 -13.78
N SER A 189 -13.21 17.81 -14.96
CA SER A 189 -12.45 17.88 -16.22
C SER A 189 -12.38 19.30 -16.74
N GLN A 190 -11.17 19.78 -17.06
CA GLN A 190 -10.95 21.01 -17.82
C GLN A 190 -11.25 20.85 -19.33
N LEU A 191 -11.58 19.64 -19.80
CA LEU A 191 -11.86 19.34 -21.19
C LEU A 191 -13.28 19.76 -21.60
N MET A 192 -13.57 21.03 -21.42
CA MET A 192 -14.84 21.68 -21.80
C MET A 192 -15.17 21.55 -23.28
N GLU A 193 -14.24 21.33 -24.18
CA GLU A 193 -14.53 21.26 -25.62
C GLU A 193 -15.23 19.98 -26.05
N ARG A 194 -14.88 18.82 -25.47
CA ARG A 194 -15.62 17.56 -25.74
C ARG A 194 -16.95 17.50 -24.98
N GLN A 195 -17.04 18.14 -23.83
CA GLN A 195 -18.31 18.29 -23.10
C GLN A 195 -19.33 19.18 -23.83
N ARG A 196 -18.90 20.06 -24.73
CA ARG A 196 -19.81 20.79 -25.62
C ARG A 196 -20.71 19.88 -26.45
N GLN A 197 -20.27 18.65 -26.70
CA GLN A 197 -21.05 17.63 -27.42
C GLN A 197 -21.97 16.81 -26.48
N GLY A 198 -21.93 17.03 -25.17
CA GLY A 198 -22.77 16.29 -24.21
C GLY A 198 -22.39 14.81 -24.07
N LEU A 199 -21.11 14.45 -24.29
CA LEU A 199 -20.62 13.08 -24.20
C LEU A 199 -19.60 12.93 -23.08
N LEU A 200 -19.80 11.92 -22.22
CA LEU A 200 -18.85 11.46 -21.23
C LEU A 200 -18.30 10.10 -21.66
N ALA A 201 -17.09 10.09 -22.22
CA ALA A 201 -16.35 8.89 -22.58
C ALA A 201 -14.92 9.00 -22.03
N ALA A 202 -14.40 7.93 -21.45
CA ALA A 202 -13.05 7.91 -20.88
C ALA A 202 -11.98 7.42 -21.86
N GLY A 203 -12.37 6.77 -22.96
CA GLY A 203 -11.45 6.25 -23.96
C GLY A 203 -12.22 5.47 -25.02
N ASP A 204 -11.49 4.84 -25.94
CA ASP A 204 -12.11 3.92 -26.89
C ASP A 204 -12.56 2.62 -26.21
N LYS A 205 -13.33 1.81 -26.93
CA LYS A 205 -13.89 0.56 -26.39
C LYS A 205 -12.81 -0.40 -25.92
N GLN A 206 -11.70 -0.51 -26.66
CA GLN A 206 -10.62 -1.45 -26.33
C GLN A 206 -9.85 -1.01 -25.07
N ALA A 207 -9.57 0.28 -24.94
CA ALA A 207 -8.92 0.84 -23.76
C ALA A 207 -9.77 0.63 -22.51
N ILE A 208 -11.08 0.84 -22.59
CA ILE A 208 -11.99 0.63 -21.47
C ILE A 208 -12.12 -0.86 -21.09
N GLU A 209 -12.16 -1.77 -22.08
CA GLU A 209 -12.14 -3.21 -21.81
C GLU A 209 -10.87 -3.65 -21.09
N LYS A 210 -9.71 -3.14 -21.50
CA LYS A 210 -8.44 -3.36 -20.79
C LYS A 210 -8.47 -2.78 -19.37
N ALA A 211 -9.01 -1.57 -19.20
CA ALA A 211 -9.13 -0.93 -17.90
C ALA A 211 -10.02 -1.73 -16.93
N LEU A 212 -11.17 -2.24 -17.41
CA LEU A 212 -12.03 -3.15 -16.65
C LEU A 212 -11.32 -4.45 -16.25
N GLY A 213 -10.40 -4.94 -17.10
CA GLY A 213 -9.57 -6.13 -16.81
C GLY A 213 -8.33 -5.87 -15.97
N ALA A 214 -8.08 -4.63 -15.53
CA ALA A 214 -6.88 -4.27 -14.79
C ALA A 214 -6.74 -5.07 -13.47
N PRO A 215 -5.50 -5.37 -13.03
CA PRO A 215 -5.25 -6.16 -11.83
C PRO A 215 -5.91 -5.59 -10.55
N ILE A 216 -6.11 -4.28 -10.47
CA ILE A 216 -6.76 -3.61 -9.34
C ILE A 216 -8.20 -4.10 -9.06
N PHE A 217 -8.88 -4.64 -10.08
CA PHE A 217 -10.25 -5.18 -9.93
C PHE A 217 -10.29 -6.69 -9.67
N LYS A 218 -9.14 -7.34 -9.55
CA LYS A 218 -9.11 -8.75 -9.22
C LYS A 218 -9.29 -8.91 -7.71
N GLN A 219 -10.28 -9.68 -7.33
CA GLN A 219 -10.48 -10.01 -5.92
C GLN A 219 -9.24 -10.74 -5.39
N VAL A 220 -8.73 -10.29 -4.26
CA VAL A 220 -7.64 -10.97 -3.56
C VAL A 220 -8.22 -12.20 -2.86
N ILE A 221 -8.20 -13.34 -3.54
CA ILE A 221 -8.62 -14.61 -2.95
C ILE A 221 -7.45 -15.17 -2.15
N PRO A 222 -7.63 -15.45 -0.83
CA PRO A 222 -6.56 -16.02 -0.03
C PRO A 222 -6.24 -17.43 -0.50
N THR A 223 -4.98 -17.66 -0.86
CA THR A 223 -4.45 -18.98 -1.15
C THR A 223 -4.35 -19.81 0.14
N ARG A 224 -4.10 -21.11 0.03
CA ARG A 224 -3.81 -21.94 1.21
C ARG A 224 -2.64 -21.38 2.01
N LEU A 225 -1.59 -20.93 1.32
CA LEU A 225 -0.41 -20.34 1.96
C LEU A 225 -0.75 -19.03 2.68
N ASP A 226 -1.60 -18.18 2.11
CA ASP A 226 -2.07 -16.95 2.77
C ASP A 226 -2.81 -17.29 4.07
N ARG A 227 -3.70 -18.29 4.06
CA ARG A 227 -4.44 -18.73 5.25
C ARG A 227 -3.48 -19.23 6.34
N GLU A 228 -2.54 -20.11 5.98
CA GLU A 228 -1.52 -20.59 6.92
C GLU A 228 -0.69 -19.44 7.53
N ARG A 229 -0.41 -18.40 6.75
CA ARG A 229 0.31 -17.20 7.23
C ARG A 229 -0.58 -16.32 8.12
N MET A 230 -1.85 -16.13 7.76
CA MET A 230 -2.81 -15.41 8.60
C MET A 230 -3.02 -16.12 9.93
N ASP A 231 -3.14 -17.45 9.94
CA ASP A 231 -3.23 -18.25 11.17
C ASP A 231 -1.98 -18.08 12.05
N ARG A 232 -0.79 -17.99 11.44
CA ARG A 232 0.45 -17.70 12.16
C ARG A 232 0.47 -16.28 12.72
N LEU A 233 -0.04 -15.29 11.97
CA LEU A 233 -0.14 -13.92 12.48
C LEU A 233 -1.11 -13.82 13.66
N ALA A 234 -2.20 -14.58 13.65
CA ALA A 234 -3.17 -14.62 14.73
C ALA A 234 -2.72 -15.45 15.94
N ALA A 235 -1.70 -16.30 15.79
CA ALA A 235 -1.22 -17.18 16.86
C ALA A 235 -0.58 -16.36 17.99
N LYS A 236 -0.88 -16.73 19.25
CA LYS A 236 -0.24 -16.14 20.41
C LYS A 236 1.26 -16.48 20.42
N ASN A 237 2.09 -15.46 20.57
CA ASN A 237 3.54 -15.61 20.67
C ASN A 237 4.05 -14.81 21.88
N PRO A 238 4.55 -15.49 22.94
CA PRO A 238 5.05 -14.83 24.15
C PRO A 238 6.21 -13.86 23.89
N ALA A 239 6.97 -14.08 22.82
CA ALA A 239 8.10 -13.23 22.46
C ALA A 239 7.67 -11.78 22.10
N ILE A 240 6.41 -11.59 21.71
CA ILE A 240 5.88 -10.27 21.35
C ILE A 240 5.85 -9.36 22.58
N ASP A 241 5.50 -9.86 23.75
CA ASP A 241 5.40 -9.04 24.96
C ASP A 241 6.74 -8.40 25.29
N GLY A 242 7.84 -9.17 25.24
CA GLY A 242 9.19 -8.64 25.46
C GLY A 242 9.64 -7.62 24.39
N ILE A 243 9.14 -7.74 23.15
CA ILE A 243 9.39 -6.72 22.11
C ILE A 243 8.67 -5.42 22.49
N LEU A 244 7.38 -5.51 22.83
CA LEU A 244 6.54 -4.36 23.12
C LEU A 244 6.98 -3.60 24.36
N GLU A 245 7.41 -4.32 25.41
CA GLU A 245 7.93 -3.73 26.64
C GLU A 245 9.22 -2.94 26.44
N THR A 246 10.03 -3.32 25.43
CA THR A 246 11.31 -2.63 25.14
C THR A 246 11.13 -1.46 24.18
N LEU A 247 10.16 -1.52 23.26
CA LEU A 247 9.92 -0.45 22.28
C LEU A 247 9.54 0.86 22.98
N GLY A 248 10.20 1.95 22.57
CA GLY A 248 10.07 3.27 23.19
C GLY A 248 11.16 3.55 24.26
N GLU A 249 11.72 2.52 24.88
CA GLU A 249 12.83 2.65 25.85
C GLU A 249 14.19 2.30 25.22
N GLY A 250 14.20 1.43 24.20
CA GLY A 250 15.40 0.99 23.50
C GLY A 250 15.12 0.31 22.16
N THR A 251 16.18 0.12 21.38
CA THR A 251 16.12 -0.60 20.11
C THR A 251 16.00 -2.10 20.33
N VAL A 252 15.07 -2.75 19.63
CA VAL A 252 14.87 -4.20 19.68
C VAL A 252 15.56 -4.88 18.50
N PHE A 253 16.30 -5.94 18.77
CA PHE A 253 16.93 -6.79 17.75
C PHE A 253 16.34 -8.19 17.77
N LEU A 254 15.78 -8.64 16.65
CA LEU A 254 15.32 -10.01 16.45
C LEU A 254 16.40 -10.77 15.68
N ARG A 255 17.15 -11.59 16.35
CA ARG A 255 18.26 -12.36 15.73
C ARG A 255 17.84 -13.79 15.50
N GLY A 256 18.11 -14.32 14.30
CA GLY A 256 17.81 -15.71 14.00
C GLY A 256 18.19 -16.11 12.57
N PHE A 257 18.35 -17.40 12.34
CA PHE A 257 18.63 -17.97 11.03
C PHE A 257 17.42 -17.83 10.08
N ALA A 258 17.63 -18.24 8.81
CA ALA A 258 16.55 -18.30 7.84
C ALA A 258 15.40 -19.19 8.32
N GLY A 259 14.17 -18.72 8.10
CA GLY A 259 12.98 -19.52 8.43
C GLY A 259 12.61 -19.60 9.90
N THR A 260 13.26 -18.85 10.81
CA THR A 260 12.90 -18.81 12.23
C THR A 260 11.68 -17.92 12.54
N GLY A 261 11.12 -17.24 11.53
CA GLY A 261 9.89 -16.47 11.69
C GLY A 261 10.08 -15.00 12.06
N LYS A 262 11.25 -14.40 11.86
CA LYS A 262 11.55 -12.99 12.13
C LYS A 262 10.50 -12.05 11.54
N THR A 263 10.24 -12.15 10.24
CA THR A 263 9.23 -11.35 9.53
C THR A 263 7.83 -11.50 10.11
N VAL A 264 7.44 -12.74 10.46
CA VAL A 264 6.14 -13.00 11.08
C VAL A 264 6.04 -12.31 12.43
N LEU A 265 7.11 -12.37 13.23
CA LEU A 265 7.16 -11.74 14.54
C LEU A 265 7.10 -10.22 14.47
N LEU A 266 7.80 -9.61 13.47
CA LEU A 266 7.66 -8.17 13.18
C LEU A 266 6.20 -7.79 12.89
N LEU A 267 5.55 -8.52 11.98
CA LEU A 267 4.17 -8.23 11.60
C LEU A 267 3.18 -8.47 12.75
N GLN A 268 3.39 -9.52 13.56
CA GLN A 268 2.59 -9.77 14.77
C GLN A 268 2.74 -8.64 15.80
N SER A 269 3.96 -8.15 16.01
CA SER A 269 4.23 -7.05 16.94
C SER A 269 3.58 -5.75 16.45
N ALA A 270 3.73 -5.43 15.16
CA ALA A 270 3.09 -4.28 14.55
C ALA A 270 1.56 -4.35 14.64
N TRP A 271 0.99 -5.53 14.38
CA TRP A 271 -0.45 -5.74 14.49
C TRP A 271 -0.97 -5.60 15.93
N LYS A 272 -0.23 -6.11 16.90
CA LYS A 272 -0.59 -5.98 18.31
C LYS A 272 -0.53 -4.52 18.78
N LEU A 273 0.50 -3.76 18.39
CA LEU A 273 0.61 -2.32 18.65
C LEU A 273 -0.58 -1.56 18.08
N PHE A 274 -0.95 -1.86 16.85
CA PHE A 274 -2.13 -1.27 16.24
C PHE A 274 -3.42 -1.62 17.00
N ARG A 275 -3.65 -2.90 17.28
CA ARG A 275 -4.90 -3.38 17.90
C ARG A 275 -5.06 -2.92 19.35
N ALA A 276 -3.99 -2.89 20.13
CA ALA A 276 -4.03 -2.55 21.56
C ALA A 276 -3.95 -1.04 21.81
N GLU A 277 -3.19 -0.31 20.98
CA GLU A 277 -2.79 1.06 21.27
C GLU A 277 -3.10 2.05 20.12
N GLY A 278 -3.64 1.58 19.02
CA GLY A 278 -3.88 2.40 17.83
C GLY A 278 -2.58 2.93 17.19
N LYS A 279 -1.43 2.32 17.49
CA LYS A 279 -0.12 2.75 17.01
C LYS A 279 0.05 2.51 15.52
N ARG A 280 0.82 3.37 14.89
CA ARG A 280 1.16 3.29 13.48
C ARG A 280 2.59 2.80 13.30
N THR A 281 2.77 1.70 12.58
CA THR A 281 4.07 1.08 12.37
C THR A 281 4.45 1.11 10.88
N LEU A 282 5.68 1.56 10.59
CA LEU A 282 6.32 1.40 9.29
C LEU A 282 7.12 0.11 9.27
N VAL A 283 6.89 -0.76 8.29
CA VAL A 283 7.70 -1.96 8.07
C VAL A 283 8.49 -1.78 6.77
N LEU A 284 9.80 -1.75 6.89
CA LEU A 284 10.72 -1.57 5.77
C LEU A 284 11.44 -2.88 5.46
N THR A 285 11.47 -3.24 4.18
CA THR A 285 12.23 -4.37 3.67
C THR A 285 12.98 -3.96 2.41
N TYR A 286 13.97 -4.74 2.01
CA TYR A 286 14.74 -4.46 0.81
C TYR A 286 14.08 -4.99 -0.46
N ASN A 287 13.27 -6.04 -0.35
CA ASN A 287 12.73 -6.79 -1.46
C ASN A 287 11.31 -6.33 -1.82
N HIS A 288 11.12 -5.86 -3.05
CA HIS A 288 9.81 -5.47 -3.58
C HIS A 288 8.77 -6.59 -3.52
N ALA A 289 9.17 -7.84 -3.84
CA ALA A 289 8.25 -8.97 -3.79
C ALA A 289 7.80 -9.28 -2.36
N LEU A 290 8.72 -9.17 -1.38
CA LEU A 290 8.40 -9.36 0.03
C LEU A 290 7.50 -8.22 0.55
N ALA A 291 7.79 -6.97 0.17
CA ALA A 291 6.92 -5.85 0.50
C ALA A 291 5.50 -6.00 -0.08
N ALA A 292 5.39 -6.49 -1.30
CA ALA A 292 4.10 -6.77 -1.94
C ALA A 292 3.34 -7.92 -1.23
N ASP A 293 4.06 -8.96 -0.84
CA ASP A 293 3.51 -10.10 -0.10
C ASP A 293 3.01 -9.69 1.30
N MET A 294 3.79 -8.90 2.03
CA MET A 294 3.36 -8.33 3.31
C MET A 294 2.13 -7.44 3.17
N ARG A 295 2.11 -6.53 2.17
CA ARG A 295 0.93 -5.69 1.89
C ARG A 295 -0.30 -6.51 1.57
N ARG A 296 -0.14 -7.59 0.80
CA ARG A 296 -1.21 -8.54 0.52
C ARG A 296 -1.76 -9.15 1.80
N LEU A 297 -0.89 -9.61 2.71
CA LEU A 297 -1.31 -10.16 4.01
C LEU A 297 -2.03 -9.12 4.88
N MET A 298 -1.54 -7.89 4.92
CA MET A 298 -2.20 -6.81 5.66
C MET A 298 -3.60 -6.51 5.08
N SER A 299 -3.72 -6.48 3.76
CA SER A 299 -5.01 -6.31 3.08
C SER A 299 -5.98 -7.46 3.40
N LEU A 300 -5.52 -8.71 3.36
CA LEU A 300 -6.33 -9.88 3.71
C LEU A 300 -6.75 -9.90 5.19
N ALA A 301 -5.93 -9.33 6.07
CA ALA A 301 -6.22 -9.20 7.49
C ALA A 301 -7.00 -7.91 7.86
N ASN A 302 -7.43 -7.13 6.86
CA ASN A 302 -8.13 -5.85 7.03
C ASN A 302 -7.36 -4.87 7.94
N ILE A 303 -6.04 -4.79 7.79
CA ILE A 303 -5.20 -3.87 8.55
C ILE A 303 -5.02 -2.58 7.75
N PRO A 304 -5.48 -1.44 8.25
CA PRO A 304 -5.32 -0.16 7.58
C PRO A 304 -3.86 0.29 7.55
N SER A 305 -3.58 1.31 6.72
CA SER A 305 -2.24 1.90 6.61
C SER A 305 -2.25 3.44 6.62
N SER A 306 -3.41 4.07 6.87
CA SER A 306 -3.56 5.52 6.93
C SER A 306 -3.14 6.10 8.29
N VAL A 307 -2.84 7.40 8.32
CA VAL A 307 -2.55 8.12 9.59
C VAL A 307 -3.76 8.11 10.50
N GLU A 308 -4.95 8.36 9.97
CA GLU A 308 -6.20 8.50 10.74
C GLU A 308 -6.59 7.19 11.43
N ALA A 309 -6.45 6.09 10.72
CA ALA A 309 -6.81 4.77 11.25
C ALA A 309 -5.69 4.10 12.06
N GLY A 310 -4.47 4.66 12.04
CA GLY A 310 -3.29 3.95 12.53
C GLY A 310 -2.85 2.83 11.57
N GLY A 311 -2.35 1.71 12.09
CA GLY A 311 -2.12 0.51 11.30
C GLY A 311 -0.68 0.28 10.86
N ILE A 312 -0.53 -0.44 9.74
CA ILE A 312 0.79 -0.91 9.29
C ILE A 312 1.03 -0.48 7.85
N ARG A 313 2.04 0.37 7.65
CA ARG A 313 2.54 0.69 6.33
C ARG A 313 3.73 -0.20 5.99
N VAL A 314 3.74 -0.81 4.81
CA VAL A 314 4.84 -1.64 4.32
C VAL A 314 5.45 -1.02 3.08
N GLY A 315 6.77 -0.86 3.05
CA GLY A 315 7.49 -0.30 1.93
C GLY A 315 8.88 -0.90 1.73
N THR A 316 9.52 -0.54 0.62
CA THR A 316 10.94 -0.78 0.47
C THR A 316 11.74 0.39 1.02
N VAL A 317 12.91 0.11 1.60
CA VAL A 317 13.77 1.16 2.16
C VAL A 317 14.11 2.23 1.13
N MET A 318 14.49 1.82 -0.07
CA MET A 318 14.85 2.75 -1.14
C MET A 318 13.69 3.69 -1.49
N SER A 319 12.49 3.17 -1.72
CA SER A 319 11.32 4.01 -2.02
C SER A 319 11.01 4.99 -0.88
N PHE A 320 11.18 4.54 0.36
CA PHE A 320 10.97 5.36 1.54
C PHE A 320 12.01 6.50 1.64
N LEU A 321 13.30 6.18 1.47
CA LEU A 321 14.36 7.19 1.51
C LEU A 321 14.30 8.17 0.35
N TYR A 322 13.89 7.75 -0.87
CA TYR A 322 13.63 8.68 -1.95
C TYR A 322 12.54 9.72 -1.61
N THR A 323 11.54 9.33 -0.84
CA THR A 323 10.53 10.29 -0.35
C THR A 323 11.17 11.32 0.60
N TRP A 324 12.09 10.88 1.47
CA TRP A 324 12.88 11.78 2.31
C TRP A 324 13.79 12.69 1.49
N PHE A 325 14.52 12.16 0.52
CA PHE A 325 15.41 12.98 -0.35
C PHE A 325 14.66 14.09 -1.06
N SER A 326 13.44 13.81 -1.52
CA SER A 326 12.57 14.82 -2.09
C SER A 326 12.21 15.93 -1.09
N ARG A 327 11.95 15.59 0.17
CA ARG A 327 11.60 16.58 1.20
C ARG A 327 12.80 17.34 1.73
N LEU A 328 13.98 16.73 1.73
CA LEU A 328 15.23 17.37 2.08
C LEU A 328 15.79 18.26 0.94
N GLY A 329 15.15 18.28 -0.23
CA GLY A 329 15.57 19.09 -1.37
C GLY A 329 16.85 18.60 -2.05
N ILE A 330 17.22 17.32 -1.87
CA ILE A 330 18.45 16.73 -2.41
C ILE A 330 18.27 16.27 -3.86
N LEU A 331 17.02 15.96 -4.26
CA LEU A 331 16.75 15.48 -5.61
C LEU A 331 16.88 16.63 -6.61
N GLY A 332 17.76 16.47 -7.61
CA GLY A 332 17.86 17.36 -8.75
C GLY A 332 16.70 17.20 -9.75
N ASP A 333 16.64 18.11 -10.73
CA ASP A 333 15.60 18.12 -11.77
C ASP A 333 15.77 17.03 -12.86
N GLY A 334 16.83 16.22 -12.77
CA GLY A 334 17.18 15.18 -13.74
C GLY A 334 16.48 13.85 -13.50
N PRO A 335 16.54 12.91 -14.47
CA PRO A 335 16.09 11.55 -14.25
C PRO A 335 16.96 10.90 -13.17
N LEU A 336 16.33 10.25 -12.19
CA LEU A 336 17.00 9.56 -11.11
C LEU A 336 17.61 8.25 -11.65
N ALA A 337 18.95 8.13 -11.58
CA ALA A 337 19.63 6.88 -11.84
C ALA A 337 19.75 6.05 -10.55
N PHE A 338 19.64 4.74 -10.67
CA PHE A 338 19.77 3.84 -9.53
C PHE A 338 21.17 3.89 -8.91
N GLU A 339 22.16 4.16 -9.75
CA GLU A 339 23.57 4.27 -9.40
C GLU A 339 23.86 5.44 -8.45
N ASP A 340 23.04 6.51 -8.51
CA ASP A 340 23.23 7.72 -7.69
C ASP A 340 22.69 7.55 -6.25
N TYR A 341 21.98 6.47 -5.97
CA TYR A 341 21.33 6.27 -4.68
C TYR A 341 22.29 6.25 -3.47
N PRO A 342 23.46 5.60 -3.51
CA PRO A 342 24.43 5.66 -2.39
C PRO A 342 24.92 7.08 -2.13
N GLU A 343 25.11 7.89 -3.17
CA GLU A 343 25.55 9.27 -3.08
C GLU A 343 24.46 10.15 -2.45
N LEU A 344 23.20 9.95 -2.81
CA LEU A 344 22.06 10.62 -2.18
C LEU A 344 21.95 10.29 -0.69
N CYS A 345 22.19 9.05 -0.29
CA CYS A 345 22.25 8.67 1.12
C CYS A 345 23.38 9.41 1.87
N ALA A 346 24.57 9.50 1.25
CA ALA A 346 25.71 10.18 1.83
C ALA A 346 25.47 11.69 1.93
N GLU A 347 24.86 12.31 0.93
CA GLU A 347 24.50 13.72 0.95
C GLU A 347 23.46 14.03 2.02
N ALA A 348 22.40 13.20 2.14
CA ALA A 348 21.42 13.33 3.20
C ALA A 348 22.06 13.27 4.60
N LEU A 349 22.96 12.33 4.83
CA LEU A 349 23.71 12.25 6.09
C LEU A 349 24.55 13.50 6.34
N LYS A 350 25.25 13.97 5.32
CA LYS A 350 26.13 15.15 5.43
C LYS A 350 25.34 16.40 5.82
N ILE A 351 24.16 16.63 5.27
CA ILE A 351 23.34 17.79 5.61
C ILE A 351 22.73 17.69 7.01
N ILE A 352 22.36 16.49 7.45
CA ILE A 352 21.82 16.25 8.80
C ILE A 352 22.94 16.35 9.85
N GLU A 353 24.04 15.62 9.69
CA GLU A 353 25.16 15.61 10.63
C GLU A 353 25.90 16.96 10.65
N GLY A 354 25.95 17.67 9.53
CA GLY A 354 26.49 18.99 9.41
C GLY A 354 25.60 20.11 9.98
N GLY A 355 24.39 19.78 10.43
CA GLY A 355 23.44 20.72 11.02
C GLY A 355 22.78 21.67 10.00
N ALA A 356 22.92 21.40 8.70
CA ALA A 356 22.20 22.13 7.65
C ALA A 356 20.69 21.79 7.67
N VAL A 357 20.34 20.60 8.16
CA VAL A 357 18.98 20.21 8.52
C VAL A 357 18.97 19.81 9.98
N THR A 358 18.22 20.54 10.78
CA THR A 358 18.11 20.34 12.23
C THR A 358 17.05 19.30 12.57
N ARG A 359 17.07 18.79 13.79
CA ARG A 359 16.02 17.87 14.29
C ARG A 359 14.63 18.54 14.21
N THR A 360 14.54 19.84 14.52
CA THR A 360 13.27 20.56 14.43
C THR A 360 12.72 20.59 13.01
N GLU A 361 13.57 20.79 12.01
CA GLU A 361 13.14 20.76 10.59
C GLU A 361 12.72 19.35 10.15
N ILE A 362 13.40 18.29 10.64
CA ILE A 362 12.95 16.90 10.42
C ILE A 362 11.56 16.69 11.04
N ASP A 363 11.33 17.15 12.25
CA ASP A 363 10.03 17.05 12.92
C ASP A 363 8.96 17.89 12.19
N GLU A 364 9.30 19.04 11.61
CA GLU A 364 8.42 19.83 10.76
C GLU A 364 8.05 19.10 9.46
N ILE A 365 9.00 18.39 8.83
CA ILE A 365 8.72 17.54 7.65
C ILE A 365 7.76 16.42 8.02
N ILE A 366 8.01 15.71 9.12
CA ILE A 366 7.12 14.65 9.63
C ILE A 366 5.72 15.20 9.86
N TYR A 367 5.63 16.37 10.49
CA TYR A 367 4.37 17.02 10.78
C TYR A 367 3.64 17.52 9.53
N SER A 368 4.37 18.02 8.51
CA SER A 368 3.77 18.55 7.28
C SER A 368 3.20 17.45 6.37
N ASP A 369 3.71 16.23 6.45
CA ASP A 369 3.29 15.11 5.62
C ASP A 369 3.21 13.80 6.42
N PRO A 370 2.29 13.75 7.42
CA PRO A 370 2.24 12.66 8.39
C PRO A 370 1.89 11.32 7.75
N ASP A 371 1.18 11.30 6.61
CA ASP A 371 0.89 10.06 5.90
C ASP A 371 2.16 9.32 5.45
N PHE A 372 3.24 10.06 5.18
CA PHE A 372 4.49 9.48 4.72
C PHE A 372 5.51 9.26 5.83
N PHE A 373 5.50 10.09 6.88
CA PHE A 373 6.63 10.17 7.80
C PHE A 373 6.28 9.98 9.28
N ASP A 374 5.00 10.16 9.69
CA ASP A 374 4.60 10.04 11.09
C ASP A 374 4.31 8.57 11.45
N PHE A 375 5.29 7.92 12.07
CA PHE A 375 5.21 6.55 12.56
C PHE A 375 5.63 6.49 14.03
N ASP A 376 4.83 5.82 14.85
CA ASP A 376 5.19 5.55 16.25
C ASP A 376 6.38 4.57 16.33
N HIS A 377 6.44 3.61 15.38
CA HIS A 377 7.50 2.60 15.33
C HIS A 377 7.95 2.32 13.90
N VAL A 378 9.23 1.99 13.73
CA VAL A 378 9.82 1.62 12.45
C VAL A 378 10.47 0.24 12.58
N PHE A 379 9.98 -0.70 11.82
CA PHE A 379 10.43 -2.09 11.81
C PHE A 379 11.22 -2.37 10.55
N VAL A 380 12.36 -2.98 10.72
CA VAL A 380 13.32 -3.29 9.65
C VAL A 380 13.41 -4.79 9.46
N ASP A 381 13.09 -5.29 8.29
CA ASP A 381 13.28 -6.69 7.94
C ASP A 381 14.58 -6.88 7.14
N GLU A 382 15.22 -8.03 7.32
CA GLU A 382 16.51 -8.40 6.73
C GLU A 382 17.59 -7.31 6.96
N GLY A 383 17.68 -6.81 8.19
CA GLY A 383 18.56 -5.69 8.56
C GLY A 383 20.04 -5.92 8.29
N GLN A 384 20.50 -7.18 8.24
CA GLN A 384 21.89 -7.53 7.92
C GLN A 384 22.30 -7.15 6.49
N ASP A 385 21.35 -7.07 5.57
CA ASP A 385 21.60 -6.76 4.15
C ASP A 385 21.58 -5.27 3.82
N TRP A 386 21.32 -4.41 4.82
CA TRP A 386 21.25 -2.98 4.61
C TRP A 386 22.63 -2.33 4.54
N PRO A 387 22.92 -1.48 3.57
CA PRO A 387 24.12 -0.65 3.56
C PRO A 387 24.23 0.25 4.79
N SER A 388 25.45 0.54 5.24
CA SER A 388 25.70 1.35 6.42
C SER A 388 25.12 2.76 6.30
N GLY A 389 25.13 3.36 5.09
CA GLY A 389 24.55 4.67 4.83
C GLY A 389 23.04 4.72 5.12
N GLU A 390 22.27 3.73 4.64
CA GLU A 390 20.83 3.62 4.92
C GLU A 390 20.55 3.44 6.40
N THR A 391 21.33 2.58 7.06
CA THR A 391 21.20 2.31 8.51
C THR A 391 21.44 3.56 9.35
N THR A 392 22.48 4.33 9.03
CA THR A 392 22.82 5.58 9.73
C THR A 392 21.77 6.63 9.46
N LEU A 393 21.34 6.76 8.22
CA LEU A 393 20.31 7.74 7.84
C LEU A 393 18.96 7.45 8.53
N LEU A 394 18.52 6.20 8.59
CA LEU A 394 17.27 5.85 9.28
C LEU A 394 17.33 6.21 10.78
N LYS A 395 18.49 5.98 11.43
CA LYS A 395 18.72 6.38 12.84
C LYS A 395 18.84 7.89 13.06
N ALA A 396 19.22 8.64 12.04
CA ALA A 396 19.23 10.10 12.09
C ALA A 396 17.82 10.69 11.90
N LEU A 397 16.98 10.05 11.09
CA LEU A 397 15.61 10.47 10.82
C LEU A 397 14.63 10.09 11.96
N TYR A 398 14.80 8.92 12.56
CA TYR A 398 13.91 8.40 13.61
C TYR A 398 14.68 8.08 14.90
N ASP A 399 14.03 8.29 16.03
CA ASP A 399 14.61 7.92 17.32
C ASP A 399 14.92 6.41 17.34
N PRO A 400 16.16 6.00 17.68
CA PRO A 400 16.51 4.59 17.76
C PRO A 400 15.63 3.74 18.70
N THR A 401 14.98 4.34 19.69
CA THR A 401 14.09 3.64 20.61
C THR A 401 12.79 3.17 19.97
N CYS A 402 12.40 3.75 18.84
CA CYS A 402 11.24 3.28 18.06
C CYS A 402 11.56 2.16 17.09
N LEU A 403 12.84 1.72 16.98
CA LEU A 403 13.27 0.76 15.97
C LEU A 403 13.19 -0.68 16.48
N CYS A 404 12.67 -1.57 15.61
CA CYS A 404 12.79 -3.02 15.77
C CYS A 404 13.45 -3.61 14.53
N VAL A 405 14.61 -4.24 14.68
CA VAL A 405 15.43 -4.71 13.57
C VAL A 405 15.50 -6.24 13.57
N ALA A 406 14.98 -6.87 12.53
CA ALA A 406 15.17 -8.29 12.28
C ALA A 406 16.50 -8.51 11.55
N ASP A 407 17.40 -9.21 12.21
CA ASP A 407 18.78 -9.43 11.81
C ASP A 407 19.01 -10.92 11.55
N GLY A 408 19.44 -11.27 10.34
CA GLY A 408 19.78 -12.63 9.95
C GLY A 408 21.18 -13.03 10.45
N VAL A 409 21.33 -14.29 10.85
CA VAL A 409 22.65 -14.87 11.15
C VAL A 409 23.18 -15.50 9.86
N ASP A 410 24.39 -15.09 9.43
CA ASP A 410 25.11 -15.61 8.28
C ASP A 410 24.33 -15.66 6.94
N GLN A 411 23.43 -14.69 6.75
CA GLN A 411 22.56 -14.55 5.57
C GLN A 411 22.90 -13.27 4.80
N LEU A 412 24.17 -13.14 4.38
CA LEU A 412 24.62 -11.94 3.67
C LEU A 412 24.46 -12.12 2.15
N ILE A 413 23.43 -11.51 1.58
CA ILE A 413 23.22 -11.48 0.12
C ILE A 413 24.09 -10.41 -0.54
N ARG A 414 24.41 -9.33 0.19
CA ARG A 414 25.10 -8.14 -0.35
C ARG A 414 26.55 -7.97 0.10
N GLY A 415 27.11 -8.89 0.87
CA GLY A 415 28.53 -8.89 1.24
C GLY A 415 28.97 -7.80 2.22
N ALA A 416 28.12 -6.85 2.59
CA ALA A 416 28.41 -5.81 3.56
C ALA A 416 27.49 -5.96 4.77
N GLN A 417 28.09 -6.09 5.95
CA GLN A 417 27.33 -6.21 7.20
C GLN A 417 27.08 -4.82 7.80
N ALA A 418 25.82 -4.39 7.84
CA ALA A 418 25.44 -3.17 8.54
C ALA A 418 25.52 -3.38 10.05
N SER A 419 26.12 -2.44 10.76
CA SER A 419 26.14 -2.45 12.23
C SER A 419 25.02 -1.57 12.79
N TRP A 420 23.85 -2.14 12.94
CA TRP A 420 22.73 -1.46 13.61
C TRP A 420 23.01 -1.09 15.07
N ARG A 421 23.94 -1.80 15.70
CA ARG A 421 24.30 -1.61 17.11
C ARG A 421 25.32 -0.49 17.35
N THR A 422 26.00 -0.01 16.30
CA THR A 422 26.94 1.08 16.41
C THR A 422 26.23 2.37 16.85
N GLY A 423 26.81 3.04 17.84
CA GLY A 423 26.25 4.27 18.40
C GLY A 423 25.15 4.07 19.46
N LEU A 424 24.68 2.84 19.70
CA LEU A 424 23.69 2.55 20.72
C LEU A 424 24.36 2.11 22.04
N ALA A 425 23.92 2.66 23.16
CA ALA A 425 24.34 2.22 24.49
C ALA A 425 23.82 0.79 24.78
N ARG A 426 24.52 0.03 25.63
CA ARG A 426 24.16 -1.36 25.91
C ARG A 426 22.81 -1.51 26.61
N ASP A 427 22.48 -0.59 27.49
CA ASP A 427 21.22 -0.50 28.23
C ASP A 427 20.03 -0.04 27.38
N LYS A 428 20.31 0.52 26.20
CA LYS A 428 19.31 0.99 25.23
C LYS A 428 19.07 -0.01 24.08
N ARG A 429 19.41 -1.27 24.26
CA ARG A 429 19.23 -2.32 23.26
C ARG A 429 18.82 -3.64 23.89
N SER A 430 17.84 -4.30 23.32
CA SER A 430 17.42 -5.66 23.65
C SER A 430 17.64 -6.59 22.46
N THR A 431 17.98 -7.84 22.71
CA THR A 431 18.14 -8.83 21.66
C THR A 431 17.33 -10.06 21.99
N LEU A 432 16.41 -10.41 21.11
CA LEU A 432 15.63 -11.64 21.15
C LEU A 432 16.20 -12.62 20.13
N SER A 433 16.69 -13.77 20.58
CA SER A 433 17.22 -14.82 19.71
C SER A 433 16.16 -15.86 19.36
N LEU A 434 16.01 -16.16 18.08
CA LEU A 434 15.05 -17.13 17.54
C LEU A 434 15.80 -18.38 17.09
N GLY A 435 15.66 -19.47 17.82
CA GLY A 435 16.40 -20.72 17.55
C GLY A 435 15.59 -21.79 16.82
N LYS A 436 14.26 -21.65 16.66
CA LYS A 436 13.40 -22.67 16.07
C LYS A 436 13.07 -22.40 14.62
N CYS A 437 13.31 -23.35 13.72
CA CYS A 437 12.92 -23.24 12.33
C CYS A 437 11.40 -23.45 12.16
N LEU A 438 10.70 -22.46 11.63
CA LEU A 438 9.26 -22.52 11.35
C LEU A 438 8.93 -22.82 9.89
N ARG A 439 9.90 -22.63 8.99
CA ARG A 439 9.71 -22.73 7.53
C ARG A 439 9.95 -24.14 7.01
N LEU A 440 11.04 -24.78 7.44
CA LEU A 440 11.43 -26.09 6.92
C LEU A 440 10.66 -27.22 7.59
N LYS A 441 10.28 -28.21 6.80
CA LYS A 441 9.83 -29.50 7.31
C LYS A 441 10.96 -30.18 8.09
N ARG A 442 10.61 -31.03 9.05
CA ARG A 442 11.57 -31.65 9.97
C ARG A 442 12.75 -32.31 9.26
N ASN A 443 12.49 -33.14 8.25
CA ASN A 443 13.54 -33.85 7.51
C ASN A 443 14.48 -32.89 6.77
N LEU A 444 13.96 -31.79 6.21
CA LEU A 444 14.77 -30.78 5.55
C LEU A 444 15.65 -30.01 6.56
N SER A 445 15.09 -29.69 7.73
CA SER A 445 15.86 -29.02 8.78
C SER A 445 17.00 -29.89 9.29
N LEU A 446 16.74 -31.17 9.53
CA LEU A 446 17.78 -32.15 9.91
C LEU A 446 18.86 -32.30 8.84
N PHE A 447 18.47 -32.39 7.57
CA PHE A 447 19.41 -32.48 6.47
C PHE A 447 20.30 -31.24 6.36
N VAL A 448 19.74 -30.04 6.49
CA VAL A 448 20.53 -28.81 6.51
C VAL A 448 21.50 -28.78 7.70
N SER A 449 21.05 -29.23 8.88
CA SER A 449 21.90 -29.31 10.06
C SER A 449 23.11 -30.28 9.85
N GLU A 450 22.87 -31.42 9.21
CA GLU A 450 23.97 -32.36 8.87
C GLU A 450 24.95 -31.74 7.87
N ILE A 451 24.46 -31.10 6.81
CA ILE A 451 25.34 -30.41 5.84
C ILE A 451 26.17 -29.34 6.53
N ALA A 452 25.53 -28.53 7.37
CA ALA A 452 26.20 -27.46 8.12
C ALA A 452 27.34 -28.02 9.01
N ARG A 453 27.05 -29.12 9.72
CA ARG A 453 28.06 -29.81 10.53
C ARG A 453 29.26 -30.30 9.68
N GLU A 454 28.99 -30.92 8.56
CA GLU A 454 30.05 -31.46 7.68
C GLU A 454 30.87 -30.34 6.98
N THR A 455 30.24 -29.19 6.71
CA THR A 455 30.90 -28.04 6.08
C THR A 455 31.51 -27.05 7.06
N GLY A 456 31.29 -27.25 8.39
CA GLY A 456 31.72 -26.31 9.41
C GLY A 456 30.95 -24.97 9.38
N SER A 457 29.77 -24.93 8.75
CA SER A 457 28.93 -23.75 8.71
C SER A 457 28.17 -23.57 10.01
N ALA A 458 28.00 -22.32 10.46
CA ALA A 458 27.20 -22.02 11.65
C ALA A 458 25.71 -22.19 11.32
N TRP A 459 25.11 -23.25 11.82
CA TRP A 459 23.67 -23.49 11.74
C TRP A 459 23.18 -24.12 13.05
N GLU A 460 22.66 -23.27 13.93
CA GLU A 460 22.16 -23.67 15.23
C GLU A 460 20.63 -23.48 15.27
N VAL A 461 19.90 -24.33 14.56
CA VAL A 461 18.44 -24.21 14.44
C VAL A 461 17.76 -25.50 14.86
N GLU A 462 16.87 -25.40 15.83
CA GLU A 462 16.04 -26.51 16.25
C GLU A 462 14.96 -26.83 15.19
N PRO A 463 14.82 -28.10 14.79
CA PRO A 463 13.74 -28.51 13.90
C PRO A 463 12.37 -28.28 14.53
N ASN A 464 11.39 -27.88 13.72
CA ASN A 464 10.01 -27.80 14.20
C ASN A 464 9.40 -29.20 14.32
N PRO A 465 9.13 -29.71 15.55
CA PRO A 465 8.57 -31.05 15.73
C PRO A 465 7.16 -31.21 15.14
N SER A 466 6.42 -30.10 15.03
CA SER A 466 5.06 -30.09 14.48
C SER A 466 5.04 -30.09 12.94
N ALA A 467 6.17 -29.81 12.27
CA ALA A 467 6.28 -29.77 10.82
C ALA A 467 6.90 -31.08 10.28
N GLY A 468 6.20 -32.18 10.47
CA GLY A 468 6.65 -33.50 9.97
C GLY A 468 6.81 -33.55 8.46
N GLY A 469 7.59 -34.53 7.97
CA GLY A 469 7.84 -34.78 6.56
C GLY A 469 9.02 -33.95 5.98
N GLY A 470 8.99 -33.74 4.70
CA GLY A 470 10.03 -33.15 3.88
C GLY A 470 10.68 -34.21 2.99
N ARG A 471 10.73 -33.96 1.69
CA ARG A 471 11.33 -34.83 0.67
C ARG A 471 12.61 -34.22 0.17
N ILE A 472 13.66 -35.03 0.11
CA ILE A 472 14.96 -34.65 -0.38
C ILE A 472 15.23 -35.49 -1.65
N ILE A 473 15.49 -34.79 -2.76
CA ILE A 473 15.81 -35.42 -4.04
C ILE A 473 17.27 -35.11 -4.36
N VAL A 474 18.10 -36.13 -4.46
CA VAL A 474 19.51 -36.02 -4.83
C VAL A 474 19.69 -36.41 -6.29
N LEU A 475 20.16 -35.48 -7.09
CA LEU A 475 20.48 -35.73 -8.50
C LEU A 475 21.97 -36.08 -8.60
N CYS A 476 22.26 -37.35 -8.88
CA CYS A 476 23.64 -37.82 -9.00
C CYS A 476 24.28 -37.58 -10.40
N LYS A 477 23.65 -36.76 -11.23
CA LYS A 477 24.13 -36.34 -12.55
C LYS A 477 24.22 -34.82 -12.60
N PRO A 478 25.09 -34.25 -13.47
CA PRO A 478 25.12 -32.81 -13.68
C PRO A 478 23.71 -32.30 -13.99
N TYR A 479 23.28 -31.27 -13.28
CA TYR A 479 22.00 -30.64 -13.52
C TYR A 479 22.06 -29.94 -14.88
N THR A 480 21.40 -30.49 -15.86
CA THR A 480 21.10 -29.82 -17.12
C THR A 480 19.72 -29.29 -17.02
N SER A 481 19.52 -27.99 -17.29
CA SER A 481 18.23 -27.32 -17.29
C SER A 481 17.31 -27.84 -18.42
N THR A 482 17.05 -29.15 -18.46
CA THR A 482 16.13 -29.75 -19.40
C THR A 482 14.70 -29.59 -18.88
N ARG A 483 13.80 -29.15 -19.76
CA ARG A 483 12.36 -29.00 -19.45
C ARG A 483 11.77 -30.26 -18.83
N ASP A 484 12.25 -31.44 -19.23
CA ASP A 484 11.73 -32.74 -18.79
C ASP A 484 11.94 -33.00 -17.29
N ILE A 485 13.10 -32.60 -16.73
CA ILE A 485 13.37 -32.76 -15.29
C ILE A 485 12.47 -31.82 -14.48
N HIS A 486 12.35 -30.56 -14.88
CA HIS A 486 11.47 -29.60 -14.19
C HIS A 486 10.00 -29.99 -14.28
N GLY A 487 9.54 -30.42 -15.45
CA GLY A 487 8.16 -30.91 -15.65
C GLY A 487 7.83 -32.10 -14.75
N SER A 488 8.74 -33.06 -14.65
CA SER A 488 8.58 -34.23 -13.78
C SER A 488 8.55 -33.84 -12.30
N LEU A 489 9.48 -32.98 -11.84
CA LEU A 489 9.50 -32.51 -10.45
C LEU A 489 8.21 -31.72 -10.09
N ILE A 490 7.74 -30.85 -10.98
CA ILE A 490 6.49 -30.10 -10.77
C ILE A 490 5.29 -31.05 -10.72
N ALA A 491 5.24 -32.04 -11.61
CA ALA A 491 4.17 -33.04 -11.61
C ALA A 491 4.15 -33.85 -10.32
N ASP A 492 5.32 -34.30 -9.85
CA ASP A 492 5.47 -34.99 -8.57
C ASP A 492 5.02 -34.14 -7.38
N LEU A 493 5.45 -32.87 -7.34
CA LEU A 493 5.05 -31.94 -6.28
C LEU A 493 3.55 -31.71 -6.26
N LYS A 494 2.92 -31.59 -7.44
CA LYS A 494 1.47 -31.44 -7.55
C LYS A 494 0.71 -32.72 -7.12
N SER A 495 1.24 -33.88 -7.47
CA SER A 495 0.65 -35.17 -7.05
C SER A 495 0.69 -35.34 -5.53
N ASP A 496 1.70 -34.77 -4.87
CA ASP A 496 1.83 -34.76 -3.42
C ASP A 496 0.98 -33.67 -2.75
N GLY A 497 0.11 -32.97 -3.50
CA GLY A 497 -0.80 -31.95 -3.00
C GLY A 497 -0.14 -30.62 -2.65
N ASN A 498 1.02 -30.33 -3.24
CA ASN A 498 1.67 -29.02 -3.11
C ASN A 498 1.15 -28.07 -4.19
N ASP A 499 0.84 -26.84 -3.79
CA ASP A 499 0.55 -25.75 -4.72
C ASP A 499 1.89 -25.22 -5.29
N CYS A 500 2.09 -25.40 -6.59
CA CYS A 500 3.25 -24.94 -7.33
C CYS A 500 2.89 -23.79 -8.28
#